data_b7d79023a4b402e8aab64f08c7e12db8
#
_entry.id   b7d79023a4b402e8aab64f08c7e12db8
#
_cell.length_a   1.000
_cell.length_b   1.000
_cell.length_c   1.000
_cell.angle_alpha   90.00
_cell.angle_beta   90.00
_cell.angle_gamma   90.00
#
_symmetry.space_group_name_H-M   'P 1'
#
loop_
_entity.id
_entity.type
_entity.pdbx_description
1 polymer ?
#
loop_
_entity_poly.entity_id
_entity_poly.type
_entity_poly.pdbx_seq_one_letter_code
_entity_poly.pdbx_strand_id
1 'polypeptide(L)'
;MRMEMFSVAPATSKAFDLPAQTHRVGHQTFTIGNLCVLSYHNEIPYYTTRWDALCPYIAVSEEMIACAKRPLIVYALPPDSPYGVPINDKYGLVDLRSQTLWEDPRRSRKFSELSKRFKQFRLETTVVAGRTLDVSTMLEMGGEHFDKCEISIQEIEGFLDYVRNLDVLVIRCFHDSGELVFTDVSILLPEYEQIYGSFCQWNENYRSRSPGLYACLAVCEWGRDNGYHYYNLGPVGDYNYKDLFVTDLQPIYAIALVEPGHPLWNDPTSPLHTDFPAGGVNKLYRRKFEVISSG
;
A
#
# COMPACT_ATOMS: atom_id res chain seq x y z
N MET A 1 -17.15 10.62 -18.35
CA MET A 1 -16.93 11.55 -17.25
C MET A 1 -15.43 11.54 -17.00
N ARG A 2 -14.66 12.57 -17.42
CA ARG A 2 -13.22 12.62 -17.17
C ARG A 2 -13.07 12.82 -15.66
N MET A 3 -12.56 11.83 -14.95
CA MET A 3 -12.05 12.03 -13.60
C MET A 3 -10.88 13.01 -13.73
N GLU A 4 -10.99 14.16 -13.08
CA GLU A 4 -9.83 14.97 -12.80
C GLU A 4 -8.91 14.11 -11.94
N MET A 5 -7.79 13.69 -12.54
CA MET A 5 -6.70 13.11 -11.75
C MET A 5 -6.40 14.10 -10.65
N PHE A 6 -6.44 13.63 -9.42
CA PHE A 6 -6.13 14.46 -8.26
C PHE A 6 -4.81 15.13 -8.54
N SER A 7 -4.87 16.44 -8.82
CA SER A 7 -3.72 17.31 -8.72
C SER A 7 -3.27 17.21 -7.27
N VAL A 8 -2.25 16.40 -7.04
CA VAL A 8 -1.45 16.50 -5.83
C VAL A 8 -1.08 17.97 -5.75
N ALA A 9 -1.45 18.65 -4.66
CA ALA A 9 -1.09 20.03 -4.46
C ALA A 9 0.40 20.18 -4.78
N PRO A 10 0.83 21.13 -5.59
CA PRO A 10 2.20 21.21 -6.05
C PRO A 10 3.10 21.11 -4.83
N ALA A 11 3.92 20.07 -4.80
CA ALA A 11 4.87 19.88 -3.73
C ALA A 11 5.74 21.14 -3.73
N THR A 12 5.52 21.99 -2.75
CA THR A 12 6.31 23.22 -2.66
C THR A 12 7.77 22.80 -2.59
N SER A 13 8.65 23.52 -3.26
CA SER A 13 10.11 23.22 -3.31
C SER A 13 10.72 22.97 -1.91
N LYS A 14 10.06 23.42 -0.86
CA LYS A 14 10.38 23.16 0.54
C LYS A 14 10.23 21.71 0.99
N ALA A 15 9.33 20.93 0.39
CA ALA A 15 9.13 19.54 0.76
C ALA A 15 10.35 18.66 0.40
N PHE A 16 11.10 19.07 -0.64
CA PHE A 16 12.33 18.39 -1.05
C PHE A 16 13.61 18.98 -0.44
N ASP A 17 13.50 20.10 0.28
CA ASP A 17 14.61 20.79 0.96
C ASP A 17 14.66 20.52 2.46
N LEU A 18 14.08 19.42 2.93
CA LEU A 18 14.17 19.08 4.35
C LEU A 18 15.64 18.92 4.74
N PRO A 19 16.09 19.62 5.79
CA PRO A 19 17.47 19.50 6.24
C PRO A 19 17.77 18.04 6.54
N ALA A 20 18.95 17.58 6.14
CA ALA A 20 19.47 16.32 6.61
C ALA A 20 19.57 16.40 8.14
N GLN A 21 18.53 15.98 8.85
CA GLN A 21 18.65 15.80 10.28
C GLN A 21 19.52 14.58 10.48
N THR A 22 20.75 14.87 10.78
CA THR A 22 21.73 13.92 11.30
C THR A 22 21.12 13.26 12.53
N HIS A 23 21.14 11.96 12.54
CA HIS A 23 20.86 11.02 13.62
C HIS A 23 19.53 10.29 13.53
N ARG A 24 19.57 9.21 12.78
CA ARG A 24 19.17 7.85 13.14
C ARG A 24 19.17 7.00 11.87
N VAL A 25 19.70 5.82 11.95
CA VAL A 25 19.28 4.70 11.14
C VAL A 25 17.78 4.58 11.40
N GLY A 26 16.95 5.10 10.48
CA GLY A 26 15.51 5.18 10.67
C GLY A 26 14.84 5.92 9.51
N HIS A 27 13.58 5.63 9.30
CA HIS A 27 12.76 6.32 8.33
C HIS A 27 12.14 7.56 8.98
N GLN A 28 12.28 8.73 8.36
CA GLN A 28 11.51 9.92 8.71
C GLN A 28 10.40 10.10 7.69
N THR A 29 9.18 10.08 8.14
CA THR A 29 7.99 10.24 7.30
C THR A 29 7.65 11.71 7.15
N PHE A 30 7.39 12.16 5.94
CA PHE A 30 6.80 13.46 5.68
C PHE A 30 5.89 13.40 4.45
N THR A 31 4.89 14.25 4.46
CA THR A 31 3.89 14.32 3.41
C THR A 31 4.42 15.14 2.24
N ILE A 32 4.56 14.54 1.08
CA ILE A 32 4.76 15.24 -0.20
C ILE A 32 3.56 14.88 -1.06
N GLY A 33 2.41 15.45 -0.79
CA GLY A 33 1.17 15.10 -1.48
C GLY A 33 0.79 13.61 -1.40
N ASN A 34 1.77 12.74 -1.23
CA ASN A 34 1.72 11.32 -0.95
C ASN A 34 2.77 10.98 0.12
N LEU A 35 2.66 9.81 0.73
CA LEU A 35 3.58 9.37 1.77
C LEU A 35 4.98 9.16 1.21
N CYS A 36 5.88 10.08 1.54
CA CYS A 36 7.31 9.91 1.28
C CYS A 36 8.07 9.73 2.59
N VAL A 37 9.07 8.90 2.54
CA VAL A 37 9.97 8.63 3.66
C VAL A 37 11.38 9.01 3.26
N LEU A 38 12.08 9.75 4.11
CA LEU A 38 13.51 9.91 3.98
C LEU A 38 14.19 8.67 4.54
N SER A 39 14.84 7.92 3.67
CA SER A 39 15.62 6.75 4.03
C SER A 39 17.11 7.04 3.97
N TYR A 40 17.89 6.23 4.69
CA TYR A 40 19.32 6.25 4.65
C TYR A 40 19.84 4.88 4.23
N HIS A 41 20.78 4.88 3.30
CA HIS A 41 21.51 3.70 2.92
C HIS A 41 22.99 4.00 3.06
N ASN A 42 23.69 3.31 3.95
CA ASN A 42 25.11 3.59 4.26
C ASN A 42 25.35 5.08 4.54
N GLU A 43 24.49 5.70 5.38
CA GLU A 43 24.53 7.13 5.73
C GLU A 43 24.21 8.10 4.57
N ILE A 44 23.89 7.60 3.39
CA ILE A 44 23.52 8.42 2.23
C ILE A 44 22.01 8.67 2.28
N PRO A 45 21.59 9.95 2.40
CA PRO A 45 20.17 10.29 2.42
C PRO A 45 19.58 10.22 1.01
N TYR A 46 18.43 9.61 0.88
CA TYR A 46 17.58 9.64 -0.31
C TYR A 46 16.11 9.64 0.07
N TYR A 47 15.27 10.12 -0.80
CA TYR A 47 13.83 10.03 -0.62
C TYR A 47 13.32 8.70 -1.17
N THR A 48 12.45 8.05 -0.43
CA THR A 48 11.70 6.90 -0.91
C THR A 48 10.25 7.01 -0.45
N THR A 49 9.35 6.47 -1.23
CA THR A 49 7.97 6.28 -0.78
C THR A 49 7.83 4.90 -0.15
N ARG A 50 7.07 4.81 0.92
CA ARG A 50 6.74 3.52 1.50
C ARG A 50 5.67 2.85 0.62
N TRP A 51 6.03 1.76 0.03
CA TRP A 51 5.17 0.94 -0.81
C TRP A 51 4.43 -0.16 -0.02
N ASP A 52 4.90 -0.45 1.19
CA ASP A 52 4.26 -1.29 2.20
C ASP A 52 3.28 -0.51 3.08
N ALA A 53 3.04 0.76 2.77
CA ALA A 53 2.18 1.64 3.53
C ALA A 53 0.69 1.36 3.26
N LEU A 54 -0.14 2.15 3.92
CA LEU A 54 -1.60 2.03 3.89
C LEU A 54 -2.23 2.24 2.50
N CYS A 55 -1.49 2.78 1.54
CA CYS A 55 -1.98 3.15 0.20
C CYS A 55 -1.34 2.29 -0.90
N PRO A 56 -2.12 1.79 -1.88
CA PRO A 56 -1.62 0.87 -2.91
C PRO A 56 -0.83 1.55 -4.03
N TYR A 57 -1.23 2.78 -4.39
CA TYR A 57 -0.69 3.48 -5.55
C TYR A 57 -0.37 4.92 -5.21
N ILE A 58 0.79 5.39 -5.67
CA ILE A 58 1.27 6.74 -5.45
C ILE A 58 1.39 7.44 -6.80
N ALA A 59 0.59 8.47 -7.01
CA ALA A 59 0.69 9.28 -8.21
C ALA A 59 1.92 10.18 -8.17
N VAL A 60 2.69 10.17 -9.27
CA VAL A 60 3.86 11.03 -9.46
C VAL A 60 3.55 12.01 -10.58
N SER A 61 3.71 13.30 -10.32
CA SER A 61 3.58 14.34 -11.33
C SER A 61 4.94 14.70 -11.95
N GLU A 62 4.90 15.30 -13.16
CA GLU A 62 6.08 15.87 -13.80
C GLU A 62 6.76 16.90 -12.92
N GLU A 63 5.97 17.70 -12.17
CA GLU A 63 6.50 18.68 -11.24
C GLU A 63 7.30 18.05 -10.10
N MET A 64 6.81 16.93 -9.54
CA MET A 64 7.57 16.16 -8.54
C MET A 64 8.91 15.71 -9.12
N ILE A 65 8.91 15.20 -10.34
CA ILE A 65 10.12 14.75 -11.03
C ILE A 65 11.08 15.93 -11.25
N ALA A 66 10.57 17.05 -11.75
CA ALA A 66 11.38 18.25 -12.02
C ALA A 66 11.97 18.88 -10.76
N CYS A 67 11.21 18.90 -9.66
CA CYS A 67 11.61 19.50 -8.39
C CYS A 67 12.49 18.62 -7.51
N ALA A 68 12.72 17.35 -7.85
CA ALA A 68 13.51 16.44 -7.05
C ALA A 68 14.98 16.90 -6.99
N LYS A 69 15.37 17.53 -5.87
CA LYS A 69 16.75 18.01 -5.63
C LYS A 69 17.68 16.95 -5.04
N ARG A 70 17.12 15.87 -4.54
CA ARG A 70 17.85 14.72 -3.98
C ARG A 70 17.52 13.47 -4.77
N PRO A 71 18.30 12.39 -4.66
CA PRO A 71 17.89 11.12 -5.18
C PRO A 71 16.48 10.78 -4.66
N LEU A 72 15.59 10.43 -5.58
CA LEU A 72 14.21 10.09 -5.28
C LEU A 72 13.91 8.71 -5.85
N ILE A 73 13.39 7.83 -4.99
CA ILE A 73 12.85 6.54 -5.39
C ILE A 73 11.39 6.53 -4.97
N VAL A 74 10.49 6.28 -5.91
CA VAL A 74 9.05 6.21 -5.65
C VAL A 74 8.57 4.82 -6.02
N TYR A 75 8.07 4.09 -5.04
CA TYR A 75 7.46 2.79 -5.22
C TYR A 75 5.95 2.89 -5.38
N ALA A 76 5.36 1.77 -5.79
CA ALA A 76 3.91 1.60 -5.86
C ALA A 76 3.22 2.64 -6.75
N LEU A 77 3.80 2.89 -7.94
CA LEU A 77 3.13 3.69 -8.96
C LEU A 77 1.92 2.95 -9.51
N PRO A 78 0.87 3.67 -9.96
CA PRO A 78 -0.24 3.08 -10.70
C PRO A 78 0.27 2.24 -11.89
N PRO A 79 -0.39 1.11 -12.22
CA PRO A 79 0.05 0.22 -13.31
C PRO A 79 0.09 0.89 -14.69
N ASP A 80 -0.69 1.93 -14.88
CA ASP A 80 -0.78 2.76 -16.08
C ASP A 80 0.11 4.00 -16.06
N SER A 81 0.92 4.17 -15.01
CA SER A 81 1.84 5.31 -14.90
C SER A 81 2.86 5.30 -16.04
N PRO A 82 3.02 6.41 -16.79
CA PRO A 82 3.98 6.51 -17.88
C PRO A 82 5.43 6.52 -17.39
N TYR A 83 5.66 6.69 -16.09
CA TYR A 83 6.99 6.86 -15.48
C TYR A 83 7.55 5.57 -14.90
N GLY A 84 6.69 4.63 -14.52
CA GLY A 84 7.07 3.43 -13.79
C GLY A 84 7.73 2.35 -14.64
N VAL A 85 8.62 1.60 -13.99
CA VAL A 85 9.08 0.31 -14.50
C VAL A 85 8.75 -0.77 -13.48
N PRO A 86 8.46 -2.01 -13.92
CA PRO A 86 8.23 -3.11 -13.00
C PRO A 86 9.50 -3.38 -12.21
N ILE A 87 9.37 -3.53 -10.89
CA ILE A 87 10.46 -3.94 -10.01
C ILE A 87 10.40 -5.44 -9.71
N ASN A 88 11.38 -5.93 -8.94
CA ASN A 88 11.47 -7.35 -8.59
C ASN A 88 10.35 -7.81 -7.65
N ASP A 89 9.71 -6.90 -6.94
CA ASP A 89 8.62 -7.24 -6.03
C ASP A 89 7.24 -7.16 -6.70
N LYS A 90 6.25 -7.80 -6.09
CA LYS A 90 4.92 -7.97 -6.66
C LYS A 90 3.85 -7.82 -5.59
N TYR A 91 2.68 -7.33 -6.01
CA TYR A 91 1.45 -7.44 -5.23
C TYR A 91 0.85 -8.85 -5.36
N GLY A 92 0.34 -9.38 -4.26
CA GLY A 92 -0.48 -10.58 -4.25
C GLY A 92 -1.94 -10.23 -4.55
N LEU A 93 -2.43 -10.66 -5.70
CA LEU A 93 -3.83 -10.46 -6.09
C LEU A 93 -4.64 -11.72 -5.84
N VAL A 94 -5.88 -11.50 -5.42
CA VAL A 94 -6.92 -12.52 -5.31
C VAL A 94 -7.94 -12.21 -6.40
N ASP A 95 -7.98 -12.98 -7.48
CA ASP A 95 -9.07 -12.88 -8.48
C ASP A 95 -10.35 -13.46 -7.87
N LEU A 96 -11.27 -12.58 -7.50
CA LEU A 96 -12.52 -12.91 -6.82
C LEU A 96 -13.50 -13.68 -7.70
N ARG A 97 -13.30 -13.69 -9.03
CA ARG A 97 -14.09 -14.44 -10.02
C ARG A 97 -13.51 -15.82 -10.29
N SER A 98 -12.29 -16.08 -9.82
CA SER A 98 -11.57 -17.32 -10.11
C SER A 98 -12.24 -18.53 -9.48
N GLN A 99 -12.62 -19.51 -10.30
CA GLN A 99 -13.08 -20.81 -9.81
C GLN A 99 -12.02 -21.46 -8.93
N THR A 100 -10.73 -21.30 -9.26
CA THR A 100 -9.62 -21.83 -8.46
C THR A 100 -9.61 -21.28 -7.03
N LEU A 101 -10.03 -20.03 -6.81
CA LEU A 101 -10.15 -19.51 -5.45
C LEU A 101 -11.22 -20.25 -4.63
N TRP A 102 -12.39 -20.46 -5.23
CA TRP A 102 -13.58 -20.94 -4.50
C TRP A 102 -13.76 -22.44 -4.54
N GLU A 103 -13.32 -23.11 -5.61
CA GLU A 103 -13.57 -24.53 -5.87
C GLU A 103 -12.35 -25.43 -5.62
N ASP A 104 -11.12 -24.85 -5.46
CA ASP A 104 -9.97 -25.64 -5.05
C ASP A 104 -10.24 -26.36 -3.72
N PRO A 105 -10.12 -27.70 -3.64
CA PRO A 105 -10.52 -28.47 -2.46
C PRO A 105 -9.80 -28.04 -1.17
N ARG A 106 -8.54 -27.61 -1.26
CA ARG A 106 -7.75 -27.17 -0.11
C ARG A 106 -8.26 -25.82 0.40
N ARG A 107 -8.49 -24.86 -0.51
CA ARG A 107 -9.00 -23.52 -0.21
C ARG A 107 -10.42 -23.58 0.33
N SER A 108 -11.32 -24.24 -0.39
CA SER A 108 -12.73 -24.40 -0.03
C SER A 108 -12.89 -25.05 1.36
N ARG A 109 -12.11 -26.11 1.65
CA ARG A 109 -12.09 -26.72 2.97
C ARG A 109 -11.65 -25.71 4.04
N LYS A 110 -10.56 -24.96 3.78
CA LYS A 110 -10.04 -23.98 4.75
C LYS A 110 -11.02 -22.82 4.97
N PHE A 111 -11.66 -22.33 3.92
CA PHE A 111 -12.69 -21.28 4.02
C PHE A 111 -13.90 -21.77 4.82
N SER A 112 -14.36 -23.00 4.57
CA SER A 112 -15.43 -23.61 5.36
C SER A 112 -15.05 -23.78 6.85
N GLU A 113 -13.80 -24.14 7.15
CA GLU A 113 -13.31 -24.21 8.53
C GLU A 113 -13.29 -22.84 9.21
N LEU A 114 -12.83 -21.80 8.50
CA LEU A 114 -12.85 -20.42 9.00
C LEU A 114 -14.29 -19.96 9.29
N SER A 115 -15.18 -20.11 8.32
CA SER A 115 -16.60 -19.72 8.48
C SER A 115 -17.27 -20.44 9.66
N LYS A 116 -16.96 -21.74 9.87
CA LYS A 116 -17.47 -22.48 11.03
C LYS A 116 -16.94 -21.93 12.35
N ARG A 117 -15.66 -21.52 12.43
CA ARG A 117 -15.07 -20.94 13.66
C ARG A 117 -15.71 -19.61 14.04
N PHE A 118 -16.20 -18.86 13.05
CA PHE A 118 -16.81 -17.54 13.22
C PHE A 118 -18.34 -17.54 13.09
N LYS A 119 -18.97 -18.72 13.02
CA LYS A 119 -20.42 -18.84 12.86
C LYS A 119 -21.26 -18.09 13.94
N GLN A 120 -20.70 -17.98 15.16
CA GLN A 120 -21.36 -17.32 16.29
C GLN A 120 -20.94 -15.86 16.44
N PHE A 121 -20.15 -15.34 15.50
CA PHE A 121 -19.67 -13.97 15.54
C PHE A 121 -20.50 -13.11 14.58
N ARG A 122 -20.74 -11.88 14.96
CA ARG A 122 -21.47 -10.91 14.15
C ARG A 122 -20.49 -10.09 13.33
N LEU A 123 -20.66 -10.11 12.01
CA LEU A 123 -19.96 -9.21 11.10
C LEU A 123 -20.80 -7.95 10.87
N GLU A 124 -20.17 -6.80 10.96
CA GLU A 124 -20.67 -5.51 10.52
C GLU A 124 -19.82 -5.02 9.37
N THR A 125 -20.45 -4.76 8.24
CA THR A 125 -19.78 -4.28 7.03
C THR A 125 -20.35 -2.91 6.69
N THR A 126 -19.47 -1.92 6.56
CA THR A 126 -19.83 -0.55 6.25
C THR A 126 -18.90 0.00 5.18
N VAL A 127 -19.49 0.66 4.18
CA VAL A 127 -18.71 1.49 3.23
C VAL A 127 -18.83 2.94 3.69
N VAL A 128 -17.71 3.56 3.96
CA VAL A 128 -17.63 4.96 4.42
C VAL A 128 -16.91 5.81 3.37
N ALA A 129 -17.42 7.01 3.15
CA ALA A 129 -16.71 7.96 2.30
C ALA A 129 -15.43 8.42 3.01
N GLY A 130 -14.26 8.33 2.37
CA GLY A 130 -12.97 8.64 3.01
C GLY A 130 -12.90 10.04 3.60
N ARG A 131 -13.61 11.02 3.00
CA ARG A 131 -13.73 12.39 3.55
C ARG A 131 -14.38 12.49 4.94
N THR A 132 -15.04 11.43 5.40
CA THR A 132 -15.68 11.37 6.74
C THR A 132 -14.78 10.74 7.79
N LEU A 133 -13.63 10.22 7.38
CA LEU A 133 -12.62 9.68 8.29
C LEU A 133 -11.73 10.81 8.80
N ASP A 134 -11.29 10.67 10.04
CA ASP A 134 -10.30 11.54 10.67
C ASP A 134 -9.27 10.71 11.46
N VAL A 135 -8.22 11.38 11.95
CA VAL A 135 -7.16 10.73 12.72
C VAL A 135 -7.70 9.99 13.94
N SER A 136 -8.68 10.57 14.64
CA SER A 136 -9.28 9.95 15.83
C SER A 136 -9.96 8.64 15.50
N THR A 137 -10.77 8.64 14.44
CA THR A 137 -11.44 7.43 13.94
C THR A 137 -10.44 6.37 13.50
N MET A 138 -9.35 6.76 12.83
CA MET A 138 -8.32 5.82 12.42
C MET A 138 -7.58 5.20 13.61
N LEU A 139 -7.25 6.00 14.62
CA LEU A 139 -6.63 5.50 15.84
C LEU A 139 -7.55 4.57 16.64
N GLU A 140 -8.85 4.85 16.65
CA GLU A 140 -9.85 3.95 17.25
C GLU A 140 -9.90 2.61 16.51
N MET A 141 -9.82 2.62 15.17
CA MET A 141 -9.92 1.41 14.35
C MET A 141 -8.63 0.59 14.33
N GLY A 142 -7.47 1.21 14.44
CA GLY A 142 -6.19 0.56 14.16
C GLY A 142 -5.01 0.95 15.04
N GLY A 143 -5.21 1.64 16.17
CA GLY A 143 -4.11 2.19 16.99
C GLY A 143 -3.05 1.16 17.38
N GLU A 144 -3.43 -0.02 17.88
CA GLU A 144 -2.46 -1.08 18.22
C GLU A 144 -1.70 -1.61 16.99
N HIS A 145 -2.35 -1.67 15.82
CA HIS A 145 -1.68 -2.05 14.58
C HIS A 145 -0.69 -0.97 14.16
N PHE A 146 -1.07 0.28 14.25
CA PHE A 146 -0.20 1.41 13.91
C PHE A 146 1.02 1.47 14.81
N ASP A 147 0.86 1.25 16.13
CA ASP A 147 1.97 1.17 17.08
C ASP A 147 2.92 0.00 16.75
N LYS A 148 2.38 -1.18 16.45
CA LYS A 148 3.18 -2.37 16.07
C LYS A 148 3.96 -2.18 14.76
N CYS A 149 3.39 -1.43 13.82
CA CYS A 149 3.99 -1.16 12.51
C CYS A 149 4.77 0.17 12.46
N GLU A 150 4.88 0.88 13.59
CA GLU A 150 5.55 2.18 13.71
C GLU A 150 4.98 3.23 12.74
N ILE A 151 3.65 3.16 12.48
CA ILE A 151 2.96 4.10 11.60
C ILE A 151 2.72 5.41 12.36
N SER A 152 3.26 6.49 11.81
CA SER A 152 3.16 7.82 12.42
C SER A 152 1.81 8.50 12.14
N ILE A 153 1.49 9.52 12.92
CA ILE A 153 0.31 10.37 12.67
C ILE A 153 0.36 10.98 11.26
N GLN A 154 1.54 11.40 10.78
CA GLN A 154 1.70 11.95 9.43
C GLN A 154 1.36 10.92 8.33
N GLU A 155 1.65 9.63 8.55
CA GLU A 155 1.26 8.57 7.62
C GLU A 155 -0.26 8.35 7.63
N ILE A 156 -0.89 8.45 8.79
CA ILE A 156 -2.36 8.41 8.91
C ILE A 156 -2.99 9.61 8.19
N GLU A 157 -2.46 10.82 8.37
CA GLU A 157 -2.91 12.01 7.65
C GLU A 157 -2.74 11.86 6.14
N GLY A 158 -1.61 11.31 5.69
CA GLY A 158 -1.39 11.00 4.28
C GLY A 158 -2.37 9.96 3.73
N PHE A 159 -2.71 8.93 4.50
CA PHE A 159 -3.77 7.99 4.15
C PHE A 159 -5.13 8.71 4.00
N LEU A 160 -5.49 9.56 4.96
CA LEU A 160 -6.74 10.32 4.94
C LEU A 160 -6.83 11.25 3.73
N ASP A 161 -5.73 11.90 3.37
CA ASP A 161 -5.66 12.70 2.13
C ASP A 161 -5.83 11.83 0.88
N TYR A 162 -5.18 10.66 0.85
CA TYR A 162 -5.29 9.73 -0.26
C TYR A 162 -6.73 9.24 -0.48
N VAL A 163 -7.41 8.84 0.61
CA VAL A 163 -8.77 8.28 0.52
C VAL A 163 -9.87 9.34 0.48
N ARG A 164 -9.56 10.61 0.58
CA ARG A 164 -10.53 11.71 0.69
C ARG A 164 -11.69 11.63 -0.29
N ASN A 165 -11.41 11.18 -1.51
CA ASN A 165 -12.40 11.08 -2.58
C ASN A 165 -12.67 9.61 -3.01
N LEU A 166 -12.23 8.68 -2.20
CA LEU A 166 -12.48 7.25 -2.36
C LEU A 166 -13.44 6.77 -1.28
N ASP A 167 -14.00 5.61 -1.51
CA ASP A 167 -14.74 4.90 -0.49
C ASP A 167 -13.82 3.88 0.20
N VAL A 168 -14.08 3.66 1.48
CA VAL A 168 -13.34 2.74 2.34
C VAL A 168 -14.29 1.70 2.89
N LEU A 169 -13.95 0.44 2.69
CA LEU A 169 -14.64 -0.70 3.27
C LEU A 169 -14.11 -0.93 4.69
N VAL A 170 -15.00 -0.94 5.66
CA VAL A 170 -14.71 -1.29 7.06
C VAL A 170 -15.50 -2.53 7.43
N ILE A 171 -14.81 -3.60 7.80
CA ILE A 171 -15.43 -4.84 8.31
C ILE A 171 -15.03 -5.00 9.77
N ARG A 172 -16.03 -5.06 10.65
CA ARG A 172 -15.85 -5.32 12.07
C ARG A 172 -16.48 -6.66 12.43
N CYS A 173 -15.79 -7.44 13.26
CA CYS A 173 -16.28 -8.71 13.77
C CYS A 173 -16.43 -8.62 15.29
N PHE A 174 -17.58 -9.00 15.80
CA PHE A 174 -17.87 -8.97 17.22
C PHE A 174 -18.22 -10.38 17.71
N HIS A 175 -17.72 -10.71 18.89
CA HIS A 175 -18.19 -11.86 19.66
C HIS A 175 -19.59 -11.57 20.21
N ASP A 176 -20.36 -12.61 20.56
CA ASP A 176 -21.73 -12.46 21.11
C ASP A 176 -21.76 -11.62 22.41
N SER A 177 -20.64 -11.54 23.14
CA SER A 177 -20.49 -10.65 24.30
C SER A 177 -20.44 -9.16 23.95
N GLY A 178 -20.36 -8.81 22.66
CA GLY A 178 -20.15 -7.44 22.19
C GLY A 178 -18.66 -7.06 22.07
N GLU A 179 -17.74 -7.93 22.44
CA GLU A 179 -16.29 -7.69 22.33
C GLU A 179 -15.86 -7.66 20.86
N LEU A 180 -15.07 -6.65 20.48
CA LEU A 180 -14.50 -6.51 19.14
C LEU A 180 -13.37 -7.57 18.95
N VAL A 181 -13.48 -8.33 17.89
CA VAL A 181 -12.55 -9.41 17.52
C VAL A 181 -11.54 -8.94 16.49
N PHE A 182 -12.00 -8.24 15.45
CA PHE A 182 -11.13 -7.58 14.49
C PHE A 182 -11.83 -6.40 13.81
N THR A 183 -11.01 -5.49 13.31
CA THR A 183 -11.38 -4.46 12.32
C THR A 183 -10.46 -4.61 11.12
N ASP A 184 -11.05 -4.76 9.94
CA ASP A 184 -10.35 -4.68 8.65
C ASP A 184 -10.73 -3.39 7.95
N VAL A 185 -9.74 -2.72 7.38
CA VAL A 185 -9.93 -1.48 6.62
C VAL A 185 -9.29 -1.66 5.25
N SER A 186 -10.10 -1.52 4.23
CA SER A 186 -9.70 -1.72 2.84
C SER A 186 -10.17 -0.56 1.97
N ILE A 187 -9.34 -0.11 1.03
CA ILE A 187 -9.66 0.97 0.09
C ILE A 187 -10.38 0.38 -1.12
N LEU A 188 -11.45 1.02 -1.55
CA LEU A 188 -12.17 0.67 -2.76
C LEU A 188 -11.61 1.47 -3.94
N LEU A 189 -11.13 0.76 -4.96
CA LEU A 189 -10.52 1.32 -6.17
C LEU A 189 -11.36 0.89 -7.39
N PRO A 190 -12.52 1.51 -7.62
CA PRO A 190 -13.44 1.07 -8.65
C PRO A 190 -12.87 1.20 -10.06
N GLU A 191 -11.97 2.15 -10.31
CA GLU A 191 -11.30 2.33 -11.61
C GLU A 191 -10.36 1.16 -11.97
N TYR A 192 -9.87 0.43 -10.97
CA TYR A 192 -9.06 -0.78 -11.13
C TYR A 192 -9.86 -2.06 -10.84
N GLU A 193 -11.18 -1.93 -10.58
CA GLU A 193 -12.03 -3.04 -10.14
C GLU A 193 -11.43 -3.81 -8.96
N GLN A 194 -10.75 -3.09 -8.07
CA GLN A 194 -9.87 -3.64 -7.05
C GLN A 194 -10.25 -3.14 -5.65
N ILE A 195 -10.11 -4.01 -4.67
CA ILE A 195 -10.08 -3.69 -3.25
C ILE A 195 -8.64 -3.78 -2.79
N TYR A 196 -8.15 -2.83 -2.02
CA TYR A 196 -6.81 -2.88 -1.42
C TYR A 196 -6.90 -3.02 0.09
N GLY A 197 -6.36 -4.10 0.64
CA GLY A 197 -6.27 -4.32 2.08
C GLY A 197 -5.22 -3.41 2.71
N SER A 198 -5.66 -2.35 3.39
CA SER A 198 -4.77 -1.39 4.02
C SER A 198 -4.24 -1.90 5.34
N PHE A 199 -5.10 -2.31 6.25
CA PHE A 199 -4.70 -2.93 7.51
C PHE A 199 -5.82 -3.76 8.12
N CYS A 200 -5.42 -4.72 8.96
CA CYS A 200 -6.32 -5.49 9.78
C CYS A 200 -5.79 -5.55 11.22
N GLN A 201 -6.54 -4.99 12.16
CA GLN A 201 -6.27 -5.12 13.58
C GLN A 201 -7.16 -6.19 14.18
N TRP A 202 -6.63 -7.04 15.03
CA TRP A 202 -7.40 -8.09 15.69
C TRP A 202 -6.95 -8.30 17.14
N ASN A 203 -7.91 -8.73 17.96
CA ASN A 203 -7.72 -8.98 19.37
C ASN A 203 -6.95 -10.32 19.59
N GLU A 204 -5.82 -10.25 20.25
CA GLU A 204 -4.91 -11.37 20.51
C GLU A 204 -5.60 -12.55 21.24
N ASN A 205 -6.62 -12.30 22.04
CA ASN A 205 -7.40 -13.34 22.71
C ASN A 205 -8.04 -14.33 21.72
N TYR A 206 -8.25 -13.90 20.47
CA TYR A 206 -8.84 -14.73 19.41
C TYR A 206 -7.81 -15.29 18.42
N ARG A 207 -6.52 -15.14 18.69
CA ARG A 207 -5.43 -15.59 17.79
C ARG A 207 -5.59 -17.04 17.30
N SER A 208 -6.00 -17.95 18.19
CA SER A 208 -6.19 -19.38 17.86
C SER A 208 -7.29 -19.62 16.81
N ARG A 209 -8.19 -18.67 16.61
CA ARG A 209 -9.26 -18.73 15.60
C ARG A 209 -8.83 -18.19 14.24
N SER A 210 -7.66 -17.56 14.13
CA SER A 210 -7.12 -16.95 12.90
C SER A 210 -8.00 -15.79 12.36
N PRO A 211 -8.24 -14.71 13.16
CA PRO A 211 -9.14 -13.64 12.79
C PRO A 211 -8.69 -12.89 11.52
N GLY A 212 -7.38 -12.67 11.33
CA GLY A 212 -6.87 -12.03 10.11
C GLY A 212 -7.16 -12.83 8.83
N LEU A 213 -7.10 -14.18 8.89
CA LEU A 213 -7.51 -15.00 7.74
C LEU A 213 -9.01 -14.91 7.47
N TYR A 214 -9.81 -14.83 8.52
CA TYR A 214 -11.26 -14.67 8.35
C TYR A 214 -11.61 -13.28 7.84
N ALA A 215 -10.91 -12.24 8.25
CA ALA A 215 -11.04 -10.89 7.70
C ALA A 215 -10.77 -10.89 6.19
N CYS A 216 -9.65 -11.49 5.73
CA CYS A 216 -9.38 -11.63 4.30
C CYS A 216 -10.51 -12.38 3.56
N LEU A 217 -11.04 -13.45 4.13
CA LEU A 217 -12.17 -14.19 3.54
C LEU A 217 -13.40 -13.30 3.44
N ALA A 218 -13.74 -12.57 4.50
CA ALA A 218 -14.90 -11.67 4.52
C ALA A 218 -14.78 -10.55 3.46
N VAL A 219 -13.58 -9.98 3.27
CA VAL A 219 -13.33 -9.01 2.18
C VAL A 219 -13.50 -9.66 0.81
N CYS A 220 -12.99 -10.90 0.62
CA CYS A 220 -13.15 -11.62 -0.64
C CYS A 220 -14.63 -11.89 -0.97
N GLU A 221 -15.41 -12.36 0.01
CA GLU A 221 -16.84 -12.62 -0.15
C GLU A 221 -17.60 -11.33 -0.46
N TRP A 222 -17.37 -10.28 0.32
CA TRP A 222 -17.99 -8.98 0.08
C TRP A 222 -17.62 -8.41 -1.30
N GLY A 223 -16.36 -8.45 -1.67
CA GLY A 223 -15.87 -7.94 -2.94
C GLY A 223 -16.51 -8.64 -4.15
N ARG A 224 -16.57 -9.98 -4.11
CA ARG A 224 -17.25 -10.78 -5.13
C ARG A 224 -18.73 -10.38 -5.27
N ASP A 225 -19.42 -10.27 -4.14
CA ASP A 225 -20.86 -10.00 -4.10
C ASP A 225 -21.18 -8.53 -4.50
N ASN A 226 -20.17 -7.63 -4.47
CA ASN A 226 -20.28 -6.24 -4.89
C ASN A 226 -19.60 -5.94 -6.25
N GLY A 227 -19.18 -6.97 -7.00
CA GLY A 227 -18.72 -6.85 -8.38
C GLY A 227 -17.28 -6.39 -8.54
N TYR A 228 -16.46 -6.42 -7.49
CA TYR A 228 -15.02 -6.24 -7.59
C TYR A 228 -14.37 -7.49 -8.18
N HIS A 229 -13.34 -7.26 -9.02
CA HIS A 229 -12.63 -8.35 -9.66
C HIS A 229 -11.43 -8.82 -8.83
N TYR A 230 -10.77 -7.92 -8.13
CA TYR A 230 -9.54 -8.23 -7.42
C TYR A 230 -9.54 -7.73 -5.97
N TYR A 231 -8.95 -8.53 -5.09
CA TYR A 231 -8.52 -8.09 -3.78
C TYR A 231 -6.99 -8.10 -3.72
N ASN A 232 -6.38 -6.95 -3.50
CA ASN A 232 -4.94 -6.77 -3.42
C ASN A 232 -4.51 -6.86 -1.94
N LEU A 233 -3.72 -7.88 -1.63
CA LEU A 233 -3.19 -8.15 -0.29
C LEU A 233 -1.90 -7.37 0.02
N GLY A 234 -1.51 -6.42 -0.82
CA GLY A 234 -0.22 -5.74 -0.72
C GLY A 234 0.95 -6.59 -1.22
N PRO A 235 2.19 -6.15 -0.97
CA PRO A 235 3.39 -6.86 -1.39
C PRO A 235 3.45 -8.30 -0.90
N VAL A 236 3.96 -9.20 -1.76
CA VAL A 236 4.04 -10.66 -1.48
C VAL A 236 5.20 -10.94 -0.57
N GLY A 237 5.61 -10.39 0.39
CA GLY A 237 6.73 -10.77 1.27
C GLY A 237 6.62 -12.19 1.82
N ASP A 238 7.39 -12.52 2.85
CA ASP A 238 7.45 -13.85 3.50
C ASP A 238 6.17 -14.25 4.28
N TYR A 239 5.01 -13.73 3.87
CA TYR A 239 3.75 -13.95 4.56
C TYR A 239 3.04 -15.21 4.02
N ASN A 240 3.32 -16.36 4.58
CA ASN A 240 2.74 -17.65 4.22
C ASN A 240 1.19 -17.71 4.19
N TYR A 241 0.50 -16.80 4.89
CA TYR A 241 -0.96 -16.77 4.88
C TYR A 241 -1.53 -16.28 3.54
N LYS A 242 -0.79 -15.43 2.82
CA LYS A 242 -1.20 -14.93 1.50
C LYS A 242 -1.34 -16.04 0.48
N ASP A 243 -0.53 -17.11 0.58
CA ASP A 243 -0.58 -18.25 -0.33
C ASP A 243 -1.96 -18.94 -0.38
N LEU A 244 -2.72 -18.82 0.71
CA LEU A 244 -4.08 -19.36 0.75
C LEU A 244 -5.03 -18.60 -0.20
N PHE A 245 -4.81 -17.31 -0.39
CA PHE A 245 -5.71 -16.43 -1.12
C PHE A 245 -5.18 -16.06 -2.51
N VAL A 246 -3.89 -15.76 -2.62
CA VAL A 246 -3.29 -15.26 -3.85
C VAL A 246 -3.54 -16.21 -5.02
N THR A 247 -4.12 -15.68 -6.10
CA THR A 247 -4.40 -16.39 -7.34
C THR A 247 -3.54 -15.86 -8.48
N ASP A 248 -3.05 -14.63 -8.36
CA ASP A 248 -2.26 -13.94 -9.37
C ASP A 248 -1.24 -12.99 -8.74
N LEU A 249 -0.26 -12.56 -9.51
CA LEU A 249 0.80 -11.65 -9.10
C LEU A 249 0.87 -10.44 -10.03
N GLN A 250 0.67 -9.25 -9.48
CA GLN A 250 0.81 -7.99 -10.22
C GLN A 250 2.19 -7.39 -9.95
N PRO A 251 2.96 -7.00 -10.99
CA PRO A 251 4.20 -6.26 -10.81
C PRO A 251 3.95 -4.96 -10.04
N ILE A 252 4.85 -4.63 -9.11
CA ILE A 252 4.90 -3.30 -8.52
C ILE A 252 5.73 -2.42 -9.44
N TYR A 253 5.21 -1.23 -9.75
CA TYR A 253 5.89 -0.25 -10.59
C TYR A 253 6.57 0.80 -9.72
N ALA A 254 7.77 1.19 -10.09
CA ALA A 254 8.54 2.20 -9.38
C ALA A 254 9.33 3.08 -10.34
N ILE A 255 9.73 4.26 -9.86
CA ILE A 255 10.66 5.15 -10.55
C ILE A 255 11.82 5.47 -9.62
N ALA A 256 13.04 5.50 -10.16
CA ALA A 256 14.21 5.99 -9.45
C ALA A 256 14.85 7.15 -10.24
N LEU A 257 15.02 8.28 -9.58
CA LEU A 257 15.65 9.48 -10.09
C LEU A 257 16.97 9.69 -9.33
N VAL A 258 18.01 8.97 -9.78
CA VAL A 258 19.34 8.97 -9.16
C VAL A 258 20.38 9.27 -10.24
N GLU A 259 21.22 10.26 -10.00
CA GLU A 259 22.25 10.66 -10.95
C GLU A 259 23.35 9.59 -11.06
N PRO A 260 23.85 9.30 -12.30
CA PRO A 260 25.00 8.43 -12.47
C PRO A 260 26.19 8.93 -11.67
N GLY A 261 26.88 8.00 -11.01
CA GLY A 261 28.01 8.33 -10.13
C GLY A 261 27.61 8.63 -8.68
N HIS A 262 26.31 8.72 -8.36
CA HIS A 262 25.88 8.79 -6.98
C HIS A 262 26.30 7.51 -6.22
N PRO A 263 26.73 7.61 -4.93
CA PRO A 263 27.20 6.46 -4.16
C PRO A 263 26.26 5.26 -4.12
N LEU A 264 24.93 5.47 -4.20
CA LEU A 264 23.97 4.36 -4.31
C LEU A 264 24.19 3.45 -5.54
N TRP A 265 24.86 3.93 -6.60
CA TRP A 265 25.20 3.12 -7.78
C TRP A 265 26.34 2.13 -7.52
N ASN A 266 27.23 2.48 -6.60
CA ASN A 266 28.42 1.68 -6.32
C ASN A 266 28.17 0.64 -5.21
N ASP A 267 27.06 0.72 -4.52
CA ASP A 267 26.70 -0.21 -3.46
C ASP A 267 25.74 -1.29 -3.97
N PRO A 268 26.19 -2.55 -4.09
CA PRO A 268 25.37 -3.64 -4.61
C PRO A 268 24.14 -3.97 -3.72
N THR A 269 24.14 -3.48 -2.47
CA THR A 269 23.02 -3.68 -1.54
C THR A 269 22.00 -2.54 -1.58
N SER A 270 22.24 -1.53 -2.42
CA SER A 270 21.33 -0.40 -2.54
C SER A 270 20.00 -0.80 -3.20
N PRO A 271 18.91 -0.09 -2.92
CA PRO A 271 17.62 -0.33 -3.57
C PRO A 271 17.69 -0.30 -5.10
N LEU A 272 18.65 0.41 -5.68
CA LEU A 272 18.84 0.46 -7.13
C LEU A 272 19.22 -0.89 -7.73
N HIS A 273 19.86 -1.75 -6.94
CA HIS A 273 20.32 -3.08 -7.39
C HIS A 273 19.45 -4.21 -6.87
N THR A 274 18.87 -4.05 -5.67
CA THR A 274 18.04 -5.08 -5.04
C THR A 274 16.63 -5.11 -5.62
N ASP A 275 16.03 -3.95 -5.85
CA ASP A 275 14.62 -3.82 -6.16
C ASP A 275 14.38 -3.65 -7.67
N PHE A 276 15.29 -2.95 -8.37
CA PHE A 276 15.15 -2.71 -9.80
C PHE A 276 15.83 -3.79 -10.63
N PRO A 277 15.20 -4.27 -11.72
CA PRO A 277 15.83 -5.22 -12.63
C PRO A 277 17.04 -4.58 -13.35
N ALA A 278 18.02 -5.38 -13.71
CA ALA A 278 19.20 -4.93 -14.39
C ALA A 278 18.86 -4.09 -15.65
N GLY A 279 19.40 -2.89 -15.74
CA GLY A 279 19.16 -1.93 -16.82
C GLY A 279 17.88 -1.06 -16.65
N GLY A 280 17.01 -1.33 -15.67
CA GLY A 280 15.83 -0.52 -15.37
C GLY A 280 16.19 0.90 -14.92
N VAL A 281 17.16 1.01 -14.04
CA VAL A 281 17.63 2.29 -13.48
C VAL A 281 18.16 3.24 -14.57
N ASN A 282 18.92 2.74 -15.54
CA ASN A 282 19.45 3.55 -16.65
C ASN A 282 18.34 4.14 -17.54
N LYS A 283 17.21 3.43 -17.71
CA LYS A 283 16.06 3.93 -18.46
C LYS A 283 15.34 5.05 -17.70
N LEU A 284 15.26 4.94 -16.37
CA LEU A 284 14.61 5.93 -15.51
C LEU A 284 15.38 7.24 -15.49
N TYR A 285 16.71 7.18 -15.43
CA TYR A 285 17.56 8.36 -15.50
C TYR A 285 17.39 9.12 -16.83
N ARG A 286 17.36 8.43 -17.97
CA ARG A 286 17.16 9.05 -19.27
C ARG A 286 15.84 9.83 -19.36
N ARG A 287 14.76 9.33 -18.80
CA ARG A 287 13.47 10.02 -18.80
C ARG A 287 13.49 11.35 -18.04
N LYS A 288 14.25 11.48 -16.95
CA LYS A 288 14.39 12.77 -16.24
C LYS A 288 14.93 13.87 -17.16
N PHE A 289 15.89 13.57 -18.03
CA PHE A 289 16.46 14.55 -18.95
C PHE A 289 15.55 14.85 -20.15
N GLU A 290 14.82 13.89 -20.63
CA GLU A 290 13.85 14.08 -21.71
C GLU A 290 12.71 15.03 -21.28
N VAL A 291 12.24 14.95 -20.05
CA VAL A 291 11.23 15.84 -19.48
C VAL A 291 11.77 17.26 -19.27
N ILE A 292 13.00 17.41 -18.77
CA ILE A 292 13.64 18.73 -18.53
C ILE A 292 14.04 19.43 -19.83
N SER A 293 14.36 18.67 -20.88
CA SER A 293 14.78 19.24 -22.17
C SER A 293 13.62 19.58 -23.11
N SER A 294 12.41 19.17 -22.80
CA SER A 294 11.18 19.48 -23.58
C SER A 294 10.37 20.65 -23.00
N GLY A 295 10.81 21.28 -21.94
CA GLY A 295 10.27 22.53 -21.35
C GLY A 295 11.21 23.67 -21.60
#